data_ebaad37bce18c1dcacce96e4dd144036
#
_entry.id   ebaad37bce18c1dcacce96e4dd144036
#
_cell.length_a   1.000
_cell.length_b   1.000
_cell.length_c   1.000
_cell.angle_alpha   90.00
_cell.angle_beta   90.00
_cell.angle_gamma   90.00
#
_symmetry.space_group_name_H-M   'P 1'
#
loop_
_entity.id
_entity.type
_entity.pdbx_description
1 polymer ?
#
loop_
_entity_poly.entity_id
_entity_poly.type
_entity_poly.pdbx_seq_one_letter_code
_entity_poly.pdbx_strand_id
1 'polypeptide(L)'
;MKKSFVLFLFIIVSVIARSQVDTTAILTTPEKPKKDWSKLDLSTRANDHFMIQFGADGWGDVPDSINTSGFSRHFNAYVMLDKPFRSSPNFSVGIGIGVGTSNIFFSNTYVNLKSNTPTLPFTNVTSVNHFDKFKLSTGFIEAPLELRYVGNPVQPDKGFKFAIGGKFGLLITAHTKGKNFVDSSGNSLYAKNYIQKESDKKFINNTRFALTGRIGYGHISLDASYQVTSFLKPGAGPTIHPLAFGITLSGL
;
A
#
# COMPACT_ATOMS: atom_id res chain seq x y z
N MET A 1 -14.33 7.29 14.28
CA MET A 1 -13.44 7.48 13.13
C MET A 1 -14.10 8.09 11.89
N LYS A 2 -15.38 7.83 11.57
CA LYS A 2 -16.08 8.47 10.42
C LYS A 2 -16.16 10.01 10.49
N LYS A 3 -16.29 10.59 11.69
CA LYS A 3 -16.39 12.06 11.88
C LYS A 3 -15.06 12.81 11.65
N SER A 4 -13.91 12.18 11.94
CA SER A 4 -12.58 12.80 11.74
C SER A 4 -12.16 12.85 10.28
N PHE A 5 -12.56 11.86 9.48
CA PHE A 5 -12.27 11.83 8.05
C PHE A 5 -13.05 12.90 7.27
N VAL A 6 -14.32 13.13 7.66
CA VAL A 6 -15.17 14.19 7.08
C VAL A 6 -14.60 15.57 7.42
N LEU A 7 -14.07 15.77 8.64
CA LEU A 7 -13.46 17.02 9.05
C LEU A 7 -12.19 17.35 8.25
N PHE A 8 -11.37 16.33 7.97
CA PHE A 8 -10.15 16.49 7.15
C PHE A 8 -10.47 16.83 5.70
N LEU A 9 -11.52 16.24 5.13
CA LEU A 9 -12.00 16.54 3.78
C LEU A 9 -12.54 17.99 3.70
N PHE A 10 -13.25 18.46 4.75
CA PHE A 10 -13.76 19.84 4.81
C PHE A 10 -12.63 20.89 4.91
N ILE A 11 -11.53 20.58 5.59
CA ILE A 11 -10.36 21.48 5.67
C ILE A 11 -9.69 21.63 4.30
N ILE A 12 -9.59 20.55 3.51
CA ILE A 12 -9.03 20.61 2.16
C ILE A 12 -9.92 21.43 1.22
N VAL A 13 -11.24 21.30 1.32
CA VAL A 13 -12.20 22.07 0.50
C VAL A 13 -12.21 23.55 0.89
N SER A 14 -12.04 23.89 2.17
CA SER A 14 -12.02 25.30 2.62
C SER A 14 -10.75 26.06 2.23
N VAL A 15 -9.63 25.37 1.98
CA VAL A 15 -8.39 25.99 1.46
C VAL A 15 -8.55 26.35 -0.02
N ILE A 16 -9.32 25.59 -0.78
CA ILE A 16 -9.58 25.86 -2.22
C ILE A 16 -10.56 27.03 -2.41
N ALA A 17 -11.48 27.25 -1.45
CA ALA A 17 -12.53 28.27 -1.57
C ALA A 17 -12.07 29.72 -1.31
N ARG A 18 -10.82 29.95 -0.89
CA ARG A 18 -10.29 31.32 -0.64
C ARG A 18 -9.53 31.93 -1.80
N SER A 19 -9.63 31.37 -3.01
CA SER A 19 -8.98 31.90 -4.22
C SER A 19 -9.95 32.68 -5.14
N GLN A 20 -10.95 33.37 -4.58
CA GLN A 20 -11.67 34.40 -5.35
C GLN A 20 -11.00 35.73 -5.07
N VAL A 21 -10.09 36.11 -5.96
CA VAL A 21 -9.52 37.47 -6.03
C VAL A 21 -10.50 38.37 -6.74
N ASP A 22 -10.85 39.49 -6.08
CA ASP A 22 -11.66 40.58 -6.61
C ASP A 22 -11.09 41.10 -7.93
N THR A 23 -11.91 41.07 -8.98
CA THR A 23 -11.52 41.45 -10.33
C THR A 23 -11.82 42.93 -10.56
N THR A 24 -11.00 43.83 -10.02
CA THR A 24 -10.99 45.23 -10.47
C THR A 24 -9.58 45.83 -10.38
N ALA A 25 -8.67 45.30 -11.17
CA ALA A 25 -7.48 46.03 -11.63
C ALA A 25 -7.00 45.37 -12.91
N ILE A 26 -7.26 45.99 -14.06
CA ILE A 26 -6.62 45.65 -15.33
C ILE A 26 -5.15 46.10 -15.22
N LEU A 27 -4.35 45.31 -14.52
CA LEU A 27 -2.90 45.30 -14.66
C LEU A 27 -2.61 44.24 -15.72
N THR A 28 -2.24 44.67 -16.91
CA THR A 28 -1.66 43.82 -17.95
C THR A 28 -0.36 43.24 -17.41
N THR A 29 -0.49 42.16 -16.63
CA THR A 29 0.67 41.34 -16.28
C THR A 29 1.17 40.74 -17.59
N PRO A 30 2.44 40.93 -17.98
CA PRO A 30 2.98 40.33 -19.19
C PRO A 30 2.76 38.82 -19.10
N GLU A 31 1.98 38.28 -20.03
CA GLU A 31 1.69 36.83 -20.11
C GLU A 31 3.04 36.13 -20.21
N LYS A 32 3.40 35.35 -19.19
CA LYS A 32 4.64 34.55 -19.24
C LYS A 32 4.59 33.71 -20.51
N PRO A 33 5.61 33.78 -21.38
CA PRO A 33 5.59 33.06 -22.64
C PRO A 33 5.28 31.57 -22.35
N LYS A 34 4.24 31.06 -22.98
CA LYS A 34 3.86 29.64 -22.88
C LYS A 34 5.06 28.82 -23.32
N LYS A 35 5.64 28.09 -22.38
CA LYS A 35 6.82 27.27 -22.63
C LYS A 35 6.47 26.24 -23.71
N ASP A 36 7.18 26.31 -24.84
CA ASP A 36 7.00 25.36 -25.93
C ASP A 36 7.62 24.01 -25.55
N TRP A 37 6.79 23.11 -25.05
CA TRP A 37 7.20 21.79 -24.60
C TRP A 37 7.56 20.84 -25.75
N SER A 38 7.22 21.17 -27.02
CA SER A 38 7.52 20.32 -28.17
C SER A 38 9.02 20.25 -28.49
N LYS A 39 9.78 21.26 -28.04
CA LYS A 39 11.24 21.36 -28.20
C LYS A 39 12.02 20.71 -27.05
N LEU A 40 11.34 20.14 -26.06
CA LEU A 40 12.00 19.52 -24.93
C LEU A 40 12.51 18.13 -25.33
N ASP A 41 13.82 17.93 -25.27
CA ASP A 41 14.39 16.59 -25.39
C ASP A 41 14.21 15.83 -24.08
N LEU A 42 13.34 14.82 -24.12
CA LEU A 42 13.05 13.92 -22.99
C LEU A 42 13.80 12.58 -23.12
N SER A 43 14.71 12.44 -24.08
CA SER A 43 15.44 11.19 -24.33
C SER A 43 16.37 10.82 -23.17
N THR A 44 16.86 11.83 -22.45
CA THR A 44 17.75 11.69 -21.28
C THR A 44 17.00 11.74 -19.95
N ARG A 45 15.64 11.79 -19.99
CA ARG A 45 14.85 11.81 -18.77
C ARG A 45 15.06 10.50 -18.00
N ALA A 46 15.46 10.63 -16.73
CA ALA A 46 15.51 9.49 -15.81
C ALA A 46 14.09 8.90 -15.67
N ASN A 47 13.92 7.68 -16.14
CA ASN A 47 12.67 6.95 -16.04
C ASN A 47 12.65 6.20 -14.71
N ASP A 48 11.50 6.19 -14.01
CA ASP A 48 11.29 5.40 -12.80
C ASP A 48 11.16 3.90 -13.16
N HIS A 49 12.25 3.27 -13.59
CA HIS A 49 12.20 1.86 -14.01
C HIS A 49 12.05 0.90 -12.83
N PHE A 50 12.63 1.23 -11.69
CA PHE A 50 12.50 0.42 -10.48
C PHE A 50 11.78 1.20 -9.39
N MET A 51 10.86 0.51 -8.72
CA MET A 51 10.13 1.04 -7.59
C MET A 51 10.12 0.00 -6.47
N ILE A 52 10.66 0.37 -5.32
CA ILE A 52 10.68 -0.46 -4.11
C ILE A 52 9.87 0.27 -3.04
N GLN A 53 8.97 -0.48 -2.38
CA GLN A 53 8.15 0.04 -1.29
C GLN A 53 8.34 -0.81 -0.04
N PHE A 54 8.45 -0.15 1.10
CA PHE A 54 8.51 -0.78 2.41
C PHE A 54 7.72 0.06 3.41
N GLY A 55 6.90 -0.59 4.23
CA GLY A 55 6.09 0.13 5.20
C GLY A 55 5.28 -0.75 6.13
N ALA A 56 4.35 -0.09 6.82
CA ALA A 56 3.43 -0.69 7.76
C ALA A 56 2.13 -1.11 7.07
N ASP A 57 1.64 -2.27 7.45
CA ASP A 57 0.32 -2.79 7.06
C ASP A 57 -0.64 -2.74 8.25
N GLY A 58 -1.90 -2.52 7.94
CA GLY A 58 -3.01 -2.63 8.88
C GLY A 58 -4.23 -3.24 8.23
N TRP A 59 -5.14 -3.74 9.04
CA TRP A 59 -6.45 -4.20 8.60
C TRP A 59 -7.51 -3.22 9.08
N GLY A 60 -8.30 -2.67 8.16
CA GLY A 60 -9.51 -1.91 8.46
C GLY A 60 -10.72 -2.83 8.61
N ASP A 61 -11.72 -2.36 9.34
CA ASP A 61 -13.01 -3.03 9.55
C ASP A 61 -12.91 -4.43 10.20
N VAL A 62 -11.89 -4.62 11.05
CA VAL A 62 -11.63 -5.89 11.74
C VAL A 62 -12.49 -5.97 13.00
N PRO A 63 -13.17 -7.11 13.28
CA PRO A 63 -13.84 -7.36 14.55
C PRO A 63 -12.88 -7.28 15.74
N ASP A 64 -13.35 -6.78 16.90
CA ASP A 64 -12.55 -6.63 18.13
C ASP A 64 -11.95 -7.96 18.63
N SER A 65 -12.50 -9.09 18.19
CA SER A 65 -11.97 -10.42 18.51
C SER A 65 -10.67 -10.79 17.81
N ILE A 66 -10.26 -10.03 16.78
CA ILE A 66 -9.05 -10.26 16.01
C ILE A 66 -7.97 -9.25 16.43
N ASN A 67 -7.04 -9.68 17.26
CA ASN A 67 -5.97 -8.83 17.76
C ASN A 67 -4.75 -8.90 16.84
N THR A 68 -4.59 -7.89 16.00
CA THR A 68 -3.33 -7.68 15.27
C THR A 68 -2.31 -7.03 16.20
N SER A 69 -1.05 -7.44 16.13
CA SER A 69 0.01 -6.92 16.98
C SER A 69 1.28 -6.61 16.22
N GLY A 70 2.13 -5.85 16.89
CA GLY A 70 3.45 -5.52 16.39
C GLY A 70 3.40 -4.65 15.12
N PHE A 71 4.56 -4.52 14.52
CA PHE A 71 4.71 -3.80 13.27
C PHE A 71 4.45 -4.75 12.09
N SER A 72 3.18 -4.86 11.69
CA SER A 72 2.80 -5.53 10.45
C SER A 72 3.35 -4.76 9.27
N ARG A 73 3.93 -5.45 8.28
CA ARG A 73 4.76 -4.79 7.26
C ARG A 73 4.62 -5.41 5.88
N HIS A 74 4.77 -4.57 4.88
CA HIS A 74 4.86 -4.98 3.49
C HIS A 74 6.24 -4.69 2.91
N PHE A 75 6.55 -5.42 1.84
CA PHE A 75 7.64 -5.14 0.93
C PHE A 75 7.14 -5.40 -0.49
N ASN A 76 7.28 -4.40 -1.35
CA ASN A 76 6.89 -4.52 -2.76
C ASN A 76 8.05 -4.07 -3.64
N ALA A 77 8.18 -4.73 -4.80
CA ALA A 77 9.18 -4.39 -5.81
C ALA A 77 8.54 -4.48 -7.20
N TYR A 78 8.71 -3.42 -7.99
CA TYR A 78 8.10 -3.30 -9.31
C TYR A 78 9.12 -2.84 -10.35
N VAL A 79 8.94 -3.32 -11.59
CA VAL A 79 9.52 -2.73 -12.78
C VAL A 79 8.44 -1.87 -13.41
N MET A 80 8.75 -0.58 -13.63
CA MET A 80 7.81 0.43 -14.09
C MET A 80 8.22 0.97 -15.45
N LEU A 81 7.25 1.29 -16.29
CA LEU A 81 7.41 2.06 -17.50
C LEU A 81 6.69 3.38 -17.33
N ASP A 82 7.39 4.50 -17.50
CA ASP A 82 6.85 5.85 -17.37
C ASP A 82 6.76 6.52 -18.74
N LYS A 83 5.54 6.96 -19.11
CA LYS A 83 5.29 7.62 -20.40
C LYS A 83 4.76 9.03 -20.17
N PRO A 84 5.58 10.08 -20.34
CA PRO A 84 5.14 11.46 -20.23
C PRO A 84 4.20 11.87 -21.36
N PHE A 85 3.26 12.78 -21.05
CA PHE A 85 2.40 13.37 -22.05
C PHE A 85 3.16 14.42 -22.87
N ARG A 86 3.04 14.37 -24.20
CA ARG A 86 3.71 15.31 -25.10
C ARG A 86 3.28 16.76 -24.88
N SER A 87 1.99 16.99 -24.61
CA SER A 87 1.42 18.32 -24.37
C SER A 87 1.75 18.90 -23.00
N SER A 88 2.05 18.05 -22.02
CA SER A 88 2.33 18.43 -20.63
C SER A 88 3.29 17.45 -19.99
N PRO A 89 4.61 17.59 -20.22
CA PRO A 89 5.63 16.65 -19.74
C PRO A 89 5.74 16.52 -18.21
N ASN A 90 5.09 17.41 -17.47
CA ASN A 90 4.95 17.30 -16.02
C ASN A 90 4.07 16.11 -15.63
N PHE A 91 3.14 15.71 -16.50
CA PHE A 91 2.28 14.55 -16.28
C PHE A 91 2.78 13.35 -17.07
N SER A 92 2.65 12.18 -16.49
CA SER A 92 2.96 10.91 -17.13
C SER A 92 2.04 9.79 -16.64
N VAL A 93 1.97 8.72 -17.42
CA VAL A 93 1.34 7.47 -17.01
C VAL A 93 2.43 6.46 -16.71
N GLY A 94 2.42 5.92 -15.50
CA GLY A 94 3.27 4.81 -15.08
C GLY A 94 2.48 3.51 -15.09
N ILE A 95 2.99 2.49 -15.78
CA ILE A 95 2.46 1.12 -15.73
C ILE A 95 3.60 0.18 -15.36
N GLY A 96 3.32 -0.86 -14.59
CA GLY A 96 4.36 -1.78 -14.18
C GLY A 96 3.87 -3.18 -13.88
N ILE A 97 4.83 -4.02 -13.53
CA ILE A 97 4.60 -5.35 -13.00
C ILE A 97 5.62 -5.62 -11.89
N GLY A 98 5.22 -6.40 -10.90
CA GLY A 98 6.11 -6.74 -9.81
C GLY A 98 5.51 -7.70 -8.80
N VAL A 99 6.11 -7.73 -7.63
CA VAL A 99 5.69 -8.58 -6.52
C VAL A 99 5.41 -7.72 -5.29
N GLY A 100 4.33 -8.04 -4.61
CA GLY A 100 3.97 -7.43 -3.34
C GLY A 100 3.79 -8.47 -2.26
N THR A 101 4.34 -8.22 -1.09
CA THR A 101 4.19 -9.08 0.09
C THR A 101 3.60 -8.31 1.24
N SER A 102 2.75 -8.96 2.03
CA SER A 102 2.19 -8.42 3.26
C SER A 102 2.33 -9.43 4.40
N ASN A 103 2.73 -8.95 5.57
CA ASN A 103 2.93 -9.75 6.76
C ASN A 103 2.15 -9.12 7.92
N ILE A 104 1.03 -9.73 8.28
CA ILE A 104 0.20 -9.30 9.40
C ILE A 104 0.57 -10.14 10.62
N PHE A 105 1.00 -9.48 11.68
CA PHE A 105 1.31 -10.12 12.96
C PHE A 105 0.09 -10.11 13.88
N PHE A 106 -0.05 -11.16 14.67
CA PHE A 106 -1.15 -11.33 15.61
C PHE A 106 -0.63 -11.45 17.04
N SER A 107 -1.41 -10.93 17.99
CA SER A 107 -1.26 -11.15 19.42
C SER A 107 -2.36 -12.07 19.90
N ASN A 108 -1.99 -13.14 20.59
CA ASN A 108 -2.96 -14.06 21.20
C ASN A 108 -4.07 -14.57 20.24
N THR A 109 -3.84 -14.50 18.93
CA THR A 109 -4.79 -14.95 17.91
C THR A 109 -4.11 -15.94 16.99
N TYR A 110 -4.67 -17.15 16.92
CA TYR A 110 -4.26 -18.18 15.97
C TYR A 110 -5.17 -18.20 14.76
N VAL A 111 -4.62 -18.26 13.57
CA VAL A 111 -5.32 -18.30 12.29
C VAL A 111 -5.06 -19.63 11.63
N ASN A 112 -6.10 -20.46 11.48
CA ASN A 112 -5.97 -21.79 10.90
C ASN A 112 -6.35 -21.80 9.41
N LEU A 113 -5.35 -21.66 8.54
CA LEU A 113 -5.56 -21.68 7.07
C LEU A 113 -5.97 -23.06 6.55
N LYS A 114 -5.68 -24.16 7.29
CA LYS A 114 -6.00 -25.53 6.88
C LYS A 114 -7.31 -26.06 7.48
N SER A 115 -8.07 -25.20 8.16
CA SER A 115 -9.36 -25.62 8.73
C SER A 115 -10.31 -26.14 7.67
N ASN A 116 -11.08 -27.17 8.02
CA ASN A 116 -12.17 -27.70 7.19
C ASN A 116 -13.49 -26.96 7.35
N THR A 117 -13.49 -25.86 8.11
CA THR A 117 -14.65 -24.99 8.30
C THR A 117 -14.95 -24.15 7.05
N PRO A 118 -16.19 -23.68 6.84
CA PRO A 118 -16.52 -22.76 5.73
C PRO A 118 -15.88 -21.38 5.89
N THR A 119 -15.64 -20.94 7.14
CA THR A 119 -15.03 -19.64 7.47
C THR A 119 -13.65 -19.82 8.06
N LEU A 120 -12.76 -18.84 7.83
CA LEU A 120 -11.42 -18.80 8.42
C LEU A 120 -11.53 -18.61 9.94
N PRO A 121 -11.06 -19.57 10.76
CA PRO A 121 -11.11 -19.42 12.20
C PRO A 121 -10.02 -18.46 12.70
N PHE A 122 -10.42 -17.50 13.53
CA PHE A 122 -9.56 -16.67 14.36
C PHE A 122 -9.81 -17.06 15.81
N THR A 123 -8.87 -17.79 16.40
CA THR A 123 -9.04 -18.36 17.75
C THR A 123 -8.19 -17.57 18.75
N ASN A 124 -8.81 -17.10 19.83
CA ASN A 124 -8.08 -16.54 20.95
C ASN A 124 -7.33 -17.65 21.67
N VAL A 125 -6.01 -17.48 21.85
CA VAL A 125 -5.12 -18.48 22.43
C VAL A 125 -4.42 -18.00 23.71
N THR A 126 -4.94 -16.95 24.36
CA THR A 126 -4.36 -16.36 25.57
C THR A 126 -4.18 -17.36 26.71
N SER A 127 -5.13 -18.28 26.88
CA SER A 127 -5.13 -19.23 28.00
C SER A 127 -4.66 -20.65 27.65
N VAL A 128 -4.16 -20.85 26.43
CA VAL A 128 -3.69 -22.15 25.94
C VAL A 128 -2.28 -22.01 25.36
N ASN A 129 -1.65 -23.16 25.07
CA ASN A 129 -0.35 -23.17 24.41
C ASN A 129 -0.44 -22.49 23.04
N HIS A 130 0.50 -21.61 22.73
CA HIS A 130 0.47 -20.79 21.51
C HIS A 130 1.87 -20.43 21.00
N PHE A 131 1.94 -19.78 19.85
CA PHE A 131 3.21 -19.23 19.35
C PHE A 131 3.44 -17.82 19.91
N ASP A 132 4.61 -17.58 20.50
CA ASP A 132 5.08 -16.26 20.96
C ASP A 132 5.05 -15.23 19.80
N LYS A 133 5.45 -15.65 18.58
CA LYS A 133 5.36 -14.82 17.37
C LYS A 133 4.57 -15.55 16.31
N PHE A 134 3.44 -14.97 15.92
CA PHE A 134 2.56 -15.54 14.92
C PHE A 134 2.20 -14.51 13.84
N LYS A 135 2.25 -14.92 12.58
CA LYS A 135 1.90 -14.05 11.46
C LYS A 135 1.20 -14.78 10.33
N LEU A 136 0.39 -14.05 9.58
CA LEU A 136 -0.11 -14.41 8.26
C LEU A 136 0.68 -13.63 7.21
N SER A 137 1.27 -14.34 6.26
CA SER A 137 1.99 -13.77 5.13
C SER A 137 1.26 -14.07 3.84
N THR A 138 1.13 -13.06 2.99
CA THR A 138 0.60 -13.19 1.63
C THR A 138 1.57 -12.62 0.62
N GLY A 139 1.60 -13.20 -0.58
CA GLY A 139 2.41 -12.72 -1.70
C GLY A 139 1.56 -12.67 -2.97
N PHE A 140 1.71 -11.58 -3.72
CA PHE A 140 0.97 -11.30 -4.94
C PHE A 140 1.92 -10.94 -6.08
N ILE A 141 1.57 -11.34 -7.31
CA ILE A 141 2.04 -10.65 -8.51
C ILE A 141 1.11 -9.47 -8.71
N GLU A 142 1.66 -8.28 -8.97
CA GLU A 142 0.89 -7.04 -9.05
C GLU A 142 1.22 -6.26 -10.31
N ALA A 143 0.20 -5.59 -10.84
CA ALA A 143 0.31 -4.64 -11.94
C ALA A 143 -0.17 -3.25 -11.44
N PRO A 144 0.72 -2.34 -11.06
CA PRO A 144 0.38 -0.96 -10.74
C PRO A 144 0.15 -0.13 -12.02
N LEU A 145 -0.83 0.77 -11.96
CA LEU A 145 -1.11 1.82 -12.93
C LEU A 145 -1.24 3.15 -12.19
N GLU A 146 -0.45 4.14 -12.56
CA GLU A 146 -0.37 5.43 -11.88
C GLU A 146 -0.46 6.59 -12.86
N LEU A 147 -1.21 7.62 -12.50
CA LEU A 147 -1.09 8.96 -13.06
C LEU A 147 -0.09 9.73 -12.17
N ARG A 148 0.97 10.22 -12.78
CA ARG A 148 2.11 10.85 -12.11
C ARG A 148 2.22 12.31 -12.48
N TYR A 149 2.61 13.13 -11.53
CA TYR A 149 3.02 14.52 -11.72
C TYR A 149 4.43 14.72 -11.19
N VAL A 150 5.26 15.41 -11.96
CA VAL A 150 6.61 15.81 -11.56
C VAL A 150 6.78 17.33 -11.74
N GLY A 151 7.30 17.99 -10.73
CA GLY A 151 7.51 19.44 -10.77
C GLY A 151 8.60 19.87 -11.77
N ASN A 152 9.62 19.02 -11.98
CA ASN A 152 10.66 19.22 -12.96
C ASN A 152 10.67 18.08 -13.99
N PRO A 153 10.08 18.25 -15.19
CA PRO A 153 9.98 17.19 -16.17
C PRO A 153 11.31 16.82 -16.84
N VAL A 154 12.31 17.70 -16.81
CA VAL A 154 13.65 17.46 -17.37
C VAL A 154 14.52 16.65 -16.41
N GLN A 155 14.41 16.94 -15.12
CA GLN A 155 15.14 16.26 -14.05
C GLN A 155 14.14 15.81 -12.96
N PRO A 156 13.40 14.70 -13.18
CA PRO A 156 12.38 14.25 -12.25
C PRO A 156 12.94 13.87 -10.87
N ASP A 157 14.23 13.53 -10.81
CA ASP A 157 15.01 13.24 -9.61
C ASP A 157 15.27 14.47 -8.72
N LYS A 158 15.02 15.68 -9.24
CA LYS A 158 15.23 16.96 -8.53
C LYS A 158 13.95 17.79 -8.40
N GLY A 159 12.82 17.13 -8.15
CA GLY A 159 11.54 17.80 -8.06
C GLY A 159 10.54 17.11 -7.16
N PHE A 160 9.47 17.83 -6.86
CA PHE A 160 8.30 17.22 -6.23
C PHE A 160 7.66 16.20 -7.16
N LYS A 161 7.26 15.07 -6.58
CA LYS A 161 6.54 14.00 -7.25
C LYS A 161 5.22 13.74 -6.54
N PHE A 162 4.18 13.56 -7.31
CA PHE A 162 2.88 13.12 -6.85
C PHE A 162 2.38 12.03 -7.79
N ALA A 163 1.76 10.98 -7.24
CA ALA A 163 1.13 9.95 -8.05
C ALA A 163 -0.14 9.45 -7.38
N ILE A 164 -1.16 9.20 -8.19
CA ILE A 164 -2.38 8.51 -7.79
C ILE A 164 -2.63 7.37 -8.77
N GLY A 165 -3.19 6.28 -8.28
CA GLY A 165 -3.44 5.16 -9.16
C GLY A 165 -4.11 4.00 -8.48
N GLY A 166 -3.98 2.85 -9.10
CA GLY A 166 -4.43 1.58 -8.57
C GLY A 166 -3.46 0.46 -8.89
N LYS A 167 -3.57 -0.61 -8.15
CA LYS A 167 -2.83 -1.84 -8.42
C LYS A 167 -3.77 -3.04 -8.40
N PHE A 168 -3.64 -3.87 -9.40
CA PHE A 168 -4.30 -5.16 -9.47
C PHE A 168 -3.30 -6.25 -9.12
N GLY A 169 -3.71 -7.21 -8.29
CA GLY A 169 -2.85 -8.29 -7.82
C GLY A 169 -3.49 -9.67 -7.91
N LEU A 170 -2.68 -10.66 -8.19
CA LEU A 170 -3.02 -12.09 -8.18
C LEU A 170 -2.27 -12.79 -7.07
N LEU A 171 -2.97 -13.53 -6.21
CA LEU A 171 -2.42 -14.24 -5.06
C LEU A 171 -1.54 -15.41 -5.51
N ILE A 172 -0.25 -15.35 -5.18
CA ILE A 172 0.71 -16.43 -5.42
C ILE A 172 0.78 -17.36 -4.22
N THR A 173 0.89 -16.79 -3.01
CA THR A 173 1.10 -17.55 -1.78
C THR A 173 0.35 -16.94 -0.61
N ALA A 174 -0.15 -17.80 0.26
CA ALA A 174 -0.65 -17.43 1.58
C ALA A 174 -0.20 -18.49 2.59
N HIS A 175 0.39 -18.05 3.70
CA HIS A 175 0.82 -18.97 4.74
C HIS A 175 0.86 -18.29 6.11
N THR A 176 0.61 -19.08 7.14
CA THR A 176 0.90 -18.69 8.52
C THR A 176 2.29 -19.16 8.92
N LYS A 177 2.92 -18.43 9.82
CA LYS A 177 4.20 -18.79 10.41
C LYS A 177 4.19 -18.49 11.91
N GLY A 178 4.25 -19.55 12.72
CA GLY A 178 4.48 -19.49 14.15
C GLY A 178 5.95 -19.74 14.50
N LYS A 179 6.47 -19.01 15.47
CA LYS A 179 7.82 -19.20 16.01
C LYS A 179 7.76 -19.20 17.53
N ASN A 180 8.57 -20.10 18.14
CA ASN A 180 8.64 -20.31 19.57
C ASN A 180 7.27 -20.69 20.16
N PHE A 181 7.00 -21.99 20.29
CA PHE A 181 5.77 -22.50 20.87
C PHE A 181 5.89 -22.52 22.40
N VAL A 182 4.99 -21.79 23.07
CA VAL A 182 5.01 -21.53 24.50
C VAL A 182 3.75 -22.02 25.18
N ASP A 183 3.84 -22.30 26.48
CA ASP A 183 2.68 -22.52 27.34
C ASP A 183 1.96 -21.19 27.68
N SER A 184 0.85 -21.27 28.42
CA SER A 184 0.09 -20.09 28.87
C SER A 184 0.87 -19.14 29.78
N SER A 185 1.99 -19.60 30.35
CA SER A 185 2.89 -18.83 31.22
C SER A 185 4.07 -18.22 30.45
N GLY A 186 4.19 -18.49 29.13
CA GLY A 186 5.25 -17.97 28.27
C GLY A 186 6.54 -18.82 28.26
N ASN A 187 6.53 -20.01 28.86
CA ASN A 187 7.68 -20.90 28.82
C ASN A 187 7.71 -21.68 27.49
N SER A 188 8.87 -21.77 26.86
CA SER A 188 9.04 -22.52 25.62
C SER A 188 8.85 -24.02 25.84
N LEU A 189 7.93 -24.64 25.14
CA LEU A 189 7.65 -26.08 25.18
C LEU A 189 8.61 -26.88 24.31
N TYR A 190 9.18 -26.24 23.30
CA TYR A 190 10.21 -26.78 22.41
C TYR A 190 11.42 -25.85 22.40
N ALA A 191 12.39 -26.14 21.52
CA ALA A 191 13.51 -25.20 21.33
C ALA A 191 13.01 -23.82 20.88
N LYS A 192 13.63 -22.73 21.38
CA LYS A 192 13.24 -21.33 21.06
C LYS A 192 13.26 -21.00 19.55
N ASN A 193 13.93 -21.80 18.75
CA ASN A 193 13.95 -21.67 17.28
C ASN A 193 12.91 -22.54 16.58
N TYR A 194 12.02 -23.22 17.32
CA TYR A 194 10.94 -24.01 16.72
C TYR A 194 10.05 -23.14 15.82
N ILE A 195 9.87 -23.58 14.59
CA ILE A 195 9.07 -22.87 13.58
C ILE A 195 8.07 -23.85 12.97
N GLN A 196 6.81 -23.45 12.96
CA GLN A 196 5.77 -24.12 12.21
C GLN A 196 5.23 -23.20 11.10
N LYS A 197 5.04 -23.74 9.90
CA LYS A 197 4.49 -23.03 8.76
C LYS A 197 3.37 -23.85 8.14
N GLU A 198 2.23 -23.19 7.91
CA GLU A 198 1.08 -23.79 7.23
C GLU A 198 0.72 -22.92 6.02
N SER A 199 0.54 -23.55 4.86
CA SER A 199 0.24 -22.85 3.62
C SER A 199 -1.07 -23.34 3.05
N ASP A 200 -2.01 -22.41 2.82
CA ASP A 200 -3.24 -22.63 2.09
C ASP A 200 -3.80 -21.29 1.59
N LYS A 201 -4.46 -21.28 0.43
CA LYS A 201 -5.10 -20.11 -0.18
C LYS A 201 -6.63 -20.19 -0.12
N LYS A 202 -7.19 -21.22 0.53
CA LYS A 202 -8.62 -21.54 0.52
C LYS A 202 -9.50 -20.34 0.86
N PHE A 203 -9.15 -19.59 1.90
CA PHE A 203 -9.97 -18.51 2.46
C PHE A 203 -9.62 -17.13 1.91
N ILE A 204 -8.39 -16.96 1.38
CA ILE A 204 -7.89 -15.67 0.91
C ILE A 204 -8.39 -15.37 -0.50
N ASN A 205 -8.79 -14.14 -0.76
CA ASN A 205 -9.19 -13.72 -2.09
C ASN A 205 -8.03 -13.85 -3.08
N ASN A 206 -8.29 -14.51 -4.22
CA ASN A 206 -7.26 -14.77 -5.23
C ASN A 206 -6.85 -13.50 -5.97
N THR A 207 -7.71 -12.48 -5.97
CA THR A 207 -7.47 -11.21 -6.62
C THR A 207 -7.56 -10.08 -5.62
N ARG A 208 -6.74 -9.04 -5.81
CA ARG A 208 -6.87 -7.79 -5.06
C ARG A 208 -6.86 -6.60 -5.99
N PHE A 209 -7.66 -5.60 -5.65
CA PHE A 209 -7.59 -4.28 -6.23
C PHE A 209 -7.40 -3.26 -5.12
N ALA A 210 -6.39 -2.42 -5.24
CA ALA A 210 -6.11 -1.37 -4.26
C ALA A 210 -5.89 -0.03 -4.94
N LEU A 211 -6.40 1.02 -4.33
CA LEU A 211 -6.08 2.42 -4.67
C LEU A 211 -4.75 2.77 -4.04
N THR A 212 -3.96 3.57 -4.74
CA THR A 212 -2.62 3.98 -4.31
C THR A 212 -2.43 5.48 -4.44
N GLY A 213 -1.66 6.06 -3.52
CA GLY A 213 -1.24 7.45 -3.58
C GLY A 213 0.20 7.58 -3.12
N ARG A 214 0.97 8.47 -3.76
CA ARG A 214 2.36 8.78 -3.38
C ARG A 214 2.61 10.28 -3.46
N ILE A 215 3.41 10.79 -2.53
CA ILE A 215 3.91 12.16 -2.54
C ILE A 215 5.37 12.15 -2.08
N GLY A 216 6.23 12.87 -2.77
CA GLY A 216 7.64 12.90 -2.41
C GLY A 216 8.48 13.90 -3.18
N TYR A 217 9.78 13.78 -2.99
CA TYR A 217 10.79 14.59 -3.65
C TYR A 217 11.95 13.71 -4.11
N GLY A 218 12.41 13.91 -5.33
CA GLY A 218 13.51 13.14 -5.87
C GLY A 218 13.20 11.64 -5.95
N HIS A 219 14.04 10.84 -5.33
CA HIS A 219 13.91 9.38 -5.32
C HIS A 219 13.04 8.82 -4.20
N ILE A 220 12.68 9.64 -3.19
CA ILE A 220 11.97 9.22 -1.99
C ILE A 220 10.55 9.77 -1.99
N SER A 221 9.57 8.89 -1.73
CA SER A 221 8.16 9.27 -1.58
C SER A 221 7.56 8.57 -0.36
N LEU A 222 6.60 9.21 0.27
CA LEU A 222 5.64 8.55 1.16
C LEU A 222 4.56 7.94 0.30
N ASP A 223 4.14 6.74 0.61
CA ASP A 223 3.07 6.05 -0.08
C ASP A 223 1.98 5.58 0.87
N ALA A 224 0.77 5.48 0.31
CA ALA A 224 -0.39 4.92 0.99
C ALA A 224 -1.16 4.05 0.01
N SER A 225 -1.76 2.97 0.50
CA SER A 225 -2.68 2.16 -0.29
C SER A 225 -3.86 1.67 0.54
N TYR A 226 -5.01 1.56 -0.12
CA TYR A 226 -6.25 1.03 0.42
C TYR A 226 -6.77 -0.08 -0.49
N GLN A 227 -6.89 -1.29 0.03
CA GLN A 227 -7.44 -2.41 -0.72
C GLN A 227 -8.98 -2.33 -0.74
N VAL A 228 -9.55 -2.10 -1.92
CA VAL A 228 -11.00 -1.98 -2.14
C VAL A 228 -11.68 -3.35 -2.08
N THR A 229 -11.03 -4.37 -2.62
CA THR A 229 -11.52 -5.75 -2.54
C THR A 229 -11.31 -6.31 -1.13
N SER A 230 -12.26 -7.11 -0.64
CA SER A 230 -12.07 -7.80 0.64
C SER A 230 -10.84 -8.72 0.62
N PHE A 231 -10.14 -8.80 1.75
CA PHE A 231 -8.99 -9.70 1.94
C PHE A 231 -9.41 -11.18 1.89
N LEU A 232 -10.53 -11.51 2.52
CA LEU A 232 -11.12 -12.85 2.50
C LEU A 232 -12.10 -12.99 1.34
N LYS A 233 -12.26 -14.23 0.86
CA LYS A 233 -13.31 -14.59 -0.11
C LYS A 233 -14.69 -14.33 0.48
N PRO A 234 -15.71 -14.04 -0.36
CA PRO A 234 -17.10 -13.94 0.10
C PRO A 234 -17.52 -15.20 0.89
N GLY A 235 -18.08 -15.00 2.07
CA GLY A 235 -18.50 -16.09 2.96
C GLY A 235 -17.38 -16.78 3.74
N ALA A 236 -16.11 -16.42 3.52
CA ALA A 236 -14.98 -17.03 4.24
C ALA A 236 -14.65 -16.33 5.57
N GLY A 237 -15.34 -15.27 5.94
CA GLY A 237 -15.13 -14.54 7.20
C GLY A 237 -15.57 -13.08 7.11
N PRO A 238 -15.12 -12.22 8.05
CA PRO A 238 -15.47 -10.81 8.05
C PRO A 238 -14.88 -10.10 6.81
N THR A 239 -15.56 -9.02 6.41
CA THR A 239 -15.04 -8.15 5.35
C THR A 239 -13.91 -7.32 5.91
N ILE A 240 -12.70 -7.55 5.42
CA ILE A 240 -11.46 -6.88 5.87
C ILE A 240 -10.89 -6.10 4.69
N HIS A 241 -10.59 -4.82 4.90
CA HIS A 241 -9.94 -3.95 3.92
C HIS A 241 -8.53 -3.57 4.39
N PRO A 242 -7.47 -4.20 3.84
CA PRO A 242 -6.09 -3.83 4.16
C PRO A 242 -5.76 -2.38 3.81
N LEU A 243 -5.02 -1.75 4.72
CA LEU A 243 -4.42 -0.42 4.59
C LEU A 243 -2.90 -0.57 4.66
N ALA A 244 -2.18 0.20 3.89
CA ALA A 244 -0.72 0.24 3.99
C ALA A 244 -0.22 1.68 3.88
N PHE A 245 0.85 1.97 4.63
CA PHE A 245 1.58 3.23 4.61
C PHE A 245 3.07 2.95 4.60
N GLY A 246 3.81 3.64 3.77
CA GLY A 246 5.22 3.33 3.63
C GLY A 246 6.06 4.41 2.98
N ILE A 247 7.26 3.97 2.66
CA ILE A 247 8.25 4.75 1.91
C ILE A 247 8.50 4.02 0.59
N THR A 248 8.44 4.78 -0.48
CA THR A 248 8.79 4.33 -1.82
C THR A 248 10.13 4.94 -2.23
N LEU A 249 11.03 4.08 -2.72
CA LEU A 249 12.21 4.47 -3.48
C LEU A 249 11.91 4.22 -4.95
N SER A 250 12.09 5.24 -5.81
CA SER A 250 11.83 5.14 -7.26
C SER A 250 12.85 5.95 -8.06
N GLY A 251 13.04 5.58 -9.32
CA GLY A 251 14.00 6.25 -10.21
C GLY A 251 15.44 5.77 -10.00
N LEU A 252 15.60 4.50 -9.66
CA LEU A 252 16.90 3.83 -9.54
C LEU A 252 17.29 3.20 -10.88
#